data_fc51e91e26c3c6e5fc721dbf2ca250cd
#
_entry.id   fc51e91e26c3c6e5fc721dbf2ca250cd
#
_cell.length_a   1.000
_cell.length_b   1.000
_cell.length_c   1.000
_cell.angle_alpha   90.00
_cell.angle_beta   90.00
_cell.angle_gamma   90.00
#
_symmetry.space_group_name_H-M   'P 1'
#
loop_
_entity.id
_entity.type
_entity.pdbx_description
1 polymer ?
#
loop_
_entity_poly.entity_id
_entity_poly.type
_entity_poly.pdbx_seq_one_letter_code
_entity_poly.pdbx_strand_id
1 'polypeptide(L)'
;MMLILALLPLSMKAQGWPQDYGGVMLQGFYWDSFADAQWSRLEKQVDNLSTTFDLVWLPQSGDCGGQSMGYDDLYWFPGHYNSSFGTEAELRSLIKTFRTKGIGTIADVVINHRKNVSNWVDFPKETYKGVTYQLLSTDICADDDGGKAKTEASKLGLSVSSNKDTGEGWGGMRDLDHKSTNVQTNVKAYLHMLLEDFGYVGFRYDMVKGYSGEFTKLYNEDSKPQFSVGECWDSSNTIKNWIDATGKTSAAFDFQFRYTVRNAANNGDWSKLAAQNDGNWPLVSSGFFTGSYRQYAVTFVENHDTEYRSATAQQDPLRKDTLAANAYLLAMPGTPCVFMKHWQAYKQEIANMVAVRKAVGITNMSKPTPMATNKEYYAVQVAGSGDKKLLCVVGTKAEDYTPTSAAWKKVISGYHYVYYVSGIEPSVITLPELQEDEQPQDGEFNGVPSFCTVGDGEICAFFEAPITWGSQIYTWAWMKGGDGKDYLGTGWPGVAATLLGTADNGNKVFKWTSANTTAPDNIIFSGGGSQTADMVFENGGYYNKDGLKTNVITGIRTISPNHGDATNIYSLDGRLVRQPKPGIYIRNNKKVVIR
;
A
#
# COMPACT_ATOMS: atom_id res chain seq x y z
N MET A 1 -43.13 -18.41 23.52
CA MET A 1 -43.06 -18.79 22.10
C MET A 1 -41.71 -18.28 21.59
N MET A 2 -40.71 -19.14 21.61
CA MET A 2 -39.31 -18.82 21.33
C MET A 2 -39.10 -18.97 19.82
N LEU A 3 -38.84 -17.88 19.11
CA LEU A 3 -38.61 -17.88 17.68
C LEU A 3 -37.16 -18.37 17.44
N ILE A 4 -37.03 -19.63 17.02
CA ILE A 4 -35.76 -20.19 16.57
C ILE A 4 -35.51 -19.63 15.16
N LEU A 5 -34.61 -18.64 15.04
CA LEU A 5 -34.08 -18.21 13.76
C LEU A 5 -33.15 -19.33 13.24
N ALA A 6 -33.61 -20.09 12.28
CA ALA A 6 -32.79 -21.05 11.56
C ALA A 6 -31.79 -20.28 10.69
N LEU A 7 -30.55 -20.18 11.12
CA LEU A 7 -29.41 -19.82 10.28
C LEU A 7 -29.20 -20.96 9.26
N LEU A 8 -29.75 -20.78 8.06
CA LEU A 8 -29.37 -21.60 6.91
C LEU A 8 -27.90 -21.31 6.60
N PRO A 9 -27.04 -22.33 6.50
CA PRO A 9 -25.68 -22.14 6.02
C PRO A 9 -25.75 -21.70 4.55
N LEU A 10 -25.48 -20.44 4.28
CA LEU A 10 -25.15 -19.99 2.92
C LEU A 10 -23.91 -20.77 2.51
N SER A 11 -24.07 -21.76 1.65
CA SER A 11 -22.95 -22.38 0.94
C SER A 11 -22.33 -21.31 0.04
N MET A 12 -21.33 -20.59 0.54
CA MET A 12 -20.55 -19.67 -0.25
C MET A 12 -19.77 -20.48 -1.29
N LYS A 13 -20.25 -20.45 -2.53
CA LYS A 13 -19.45 -20.90 -3.66
C LYS A 13 -18.37 -19.84 -3.87
N ALA A 14 -17.15 -20.24 -4.11
CA ALA A 14 -16.11 -19.34 -4.60
C ALA A 14 -16.64 -18.72 -5.91
N GLN A 15 -16.88 -17.40 -5.91
CA GLN A 15 -17.57 -16.72 -7.02
C GLN A 15 -16.67 -15.73 -7.75
N GLY A 16 -15.38 -15.70 -7.37
CA GLY A 16 -14.43 -14.74 -7.88
C GLY A 16 -14.70 -13.34 -7.33
N TRP A 17 -15.84 -12.78 -7.69
CA TRP A 17 -16.36 -11.52 -7.17
C TRP A 17 -17.87 -11.62 -7.00
N PRO A 18 -18.44 -11.19 -5.87
CA PRO A 18 -19.88 -11.27 -5.65
C PRO A 18 -20.67 -10.51 -6.71
N GLN A 19 -21.77 -11.12 -7.20
CA GLN A 19 -22.71 -10.43 -8.09
C GLN A 19 -23.42 -9.29 -7.35
N ASP A 20 -23.73 -8.22 -8.07
CA ASP A 20 -24.38 -7.01 -7.54
C ASP A 20 -23.61 -6.33 -6.40
N TYR A 21 -22.29 -6.52 -6.38
CA TYR A 21 -21.41 -5.88 -5.40
C TYR A 21 -21.31 -4.36 -5.66
N GLY A 22 -21.68 -3.56 -4.69
CA GLY A 22 -21.66 -2.08 -4.77
C GLY A 22 -20.47 -1.42 -4.09
N GLY A 23 -19.58 -2.20 -3.45
CA GLY A 23 -18.44 -1.68 -2.71
C GLY A 23 -17.32 -1.11 -3.58
N VAL A 24 -16.43 -0.38 -2.93
CA VAL A 24 -15.26 0.28 -3.52
C VAL A 24 -14.01 -0.21 -2.82
N MET A 25 -12.96 -0.51 -3.58
CA MET A 25 -11.66 -0.93 -3.07
C MET A 25 -10.67 0.24 -3.11
N LEU A 26 -9.78 0.31 -2.10
CA LEU A 26 -8.57 1.12 -2.12
C LEU A 26 -7.36 0.20 -2.37
N GLN A 27 -6.49 0.52 -3.32
CA GLN A 27 -5.12 0.04 -3.27
C GLN A 27 -4.38 0.85 -2.20
N GLY A 28 -4.12 0.23 -1.04
CA GLY A 28 -3.60 0.89 0.16
C GLY A 28 -2.09 1.16 0.13
N PHE A 29 -1.49 1.20 -1.05
CA PHE A 29 -0.06 1.45 -1.24
C PHE A 29 0.25 1.96 -2.65
N TYR A 30 1.47 2.47 -2.84
CA TYR A 30 2.09 2.81 -4.10
C TYR A 30 3.56 2.35 -4.08
N TRP A 31 4.27 2.41 -5.22
CA TRP A 31 5.66 1.96 -5.27
C TRP A 31 6.55 2.79 -4.34
N ASP A 32 7.36 2.11 -3.51
CA ASP A 32 8.21 2.70 -2.45
C ASP A 32 7.44 3.41 -1.32
N SER A 33 6.15 3.09 -1.11
CA SER A 33 5.31 3.67 -0.06
C SER A 33 5.62 3.16 1.35
N PHE A 34 6.86 2.77 1.63
CA PHE A 34 7.26 2.16 2.90
C PHE A 34 6.93 2.98 4.15
N ALA A 35 6.89 4.31 4.03
CA ALA A 35 6.46 5.17 5.13
C ALA A 35 4.93 5.30 5.20
N ASP A 36 4.26 5.47 4.05
CA ASP A 36 2.83 5.80 4.00
C ASP A 36 1.92 4.58 4.15
N ALA A 37 2.38 3.40 3.71
CA ALA A 37 1.64 2.15 3.76
C ALA A 37 2.03 1.25 4.96
N GLN A 38 2.70 1.78 5.99
CA GLN A 38 2.95 1.03 7.22
C GLN A 38 1.63 0.59 7.85
N TRP A 39 1.62 -0.64 8.37
CA TRP A 39 0.42 -1.25 8.96
C TRP A 39 -0.19 -0.37 10.04
N SER A 40 0.63 0.13 10.97
CA SER A 40 0.20 1.03 12.04
C SER A 40 -0.32 2.38 11.54
N ARG A 41 0.21 2.87 10.42
CA ARG A 41 -0.22 4.13 9.82
C ARG A 41 -1.56 4.01 9.08
N LEU A 42 -1.74 2.90 8.33
CA LEU A 42 -3.03 2.61 7.70
C LEU A 42 -4.12 2.36 8.75
N GLU A 43 -3.77 1.69 9.86
CA GLU A 43 -4.70 1.44 10.96
C GLU A 43 -5.24 2.74 11.57
N LYS A 44 -4.39 3.75 11.76
CA LYS A 44 -4.80 5.06 12.27
C LYS A 44 -5.77 5.82 11.36
N GLN A 45 -5.80 5.51 10.06
CA GLN A 45 -6.70 6.13 9.09
C GLN A 45 -8.06 5.42 8.97
N VAL A 46 -8.32 4.40 9.79
CA VAL A 46 -9.47 3.52 9.65
C VAL A 46 -10.81 4.25 9.64
N ASP A 47 -10.97 5.33 10.40
CA ASP A 47 -12.23 6.08 10.46
C ASP A 47 -12.54 6.78 9.13
N ASN A 48 -11.57 7.45 8.51
CA ASN A 48 -11.72 8.02 7.16
C ASN A 48 -11.89 6.94 6.09
N LEU A 49 -11.10 5.86 6.18
CA LEU A 49 -11.17 4.77 5.20
C LEU A 49 -12.51 4.04 5.24
N SER A 50 -13.05 3.77 6.44
CA SER A 50 -14.32 3.05 6.60
C SER A 50 -15.55 3.82 6.15
N THR A 51 -15.49 5.15 6.09
CA THR A 51 -16.59 5.96 5.51
C THR A 51 -16.65 5.84 3.99
N THR A 52 -15.54 5.46 3.36
CA THR A 52 -15.38 5.52 1.90
C THR A 52 -15.25 4.14 1.28
N PHE A 53 -14.34 3.30 1.79
CA PHE A 53 -13.95 2.04 1.17
C PHE A 53 -14.52 0.83 1.91
N ASP A 54 -14.86 -0.20 1.13
CA ASP A 54 -15.36 -1.48 1.63
C ASP A 54 -14.25 -2.54 1.64
N LEU A 55 -13.24 -2.35 0.80
CA LEU A 55 -12.07 -3.22 0.70
C LEU A 55 -10.78 -2.40 0.66
N VAL A 56 -9.70 -2.92 1.23
CA VAL A 56 -8.35 -2.38 1.09
C VAL A 56 -7.40 -3.50 0.64
N TRP A 57 -6.77 -3.32 -0.51
CA TRP A 57 -5.71 -4.18 -1.00
C TRP A 57 -4.39 -3.74 -0.37
N LEU A 58 -3.79 -4.62 0.41
CA LEU A 58 -2.51 -4.45 1.11
C LEU A 58 -1.37 -5.06 0.30
N PRO A 59 -0.14 -4.52 0.36
CA PRO A 59 1.01 -5.14 -0.26
C PRO A 59 1.30 -6.52 0.34
N GLN A 60 2.10 -7.33 -0.36
CA GLN A 60 2.54 -8.63 0.13
C GLN A 60 3.20 -8.48 1.51
N SER A 61 2.83 -9.33 2.45
CA SER A 61 3.08 -9.12 3.87
C SER A 61 4.17 -10.03 4.47
N GLY A 62 4.72 -10.97 3.71
CA GLY A 62 5.83 -11.82 4.13
C GLY A 62 7.19 -11.11 4.08
N ASP A 63 8.17 -11.67 4.77
CA ASP A 63 9.55 -11.17 4.77
C ASP A 63 10.25 -11.52 3.45
N CYS A 64 10.86 -10.54 2.81
CA CYS A 64 11.63 -10.68 1.57
C CYS A 64 13.16 -10.72 1.82
N GLY A 65 13.59 -10.77 3.08
CA GLY A 65 15.01 -10.75 3.44
C GLY A 65 15.66 -9.38 3.30
N GLY A 66 14.88 -8.31 3.24
CA GLY A 66 15.34 -6.93 3.11
C GLY A 66 14.18 -5.98 2.77
N GLN A 67 14.49 -4.71 2.51
CA GLN A 67 13.48 -3.75 2.08
C GLN A 67 12.96 -4.10 0.69
N SER A 68 11.66 -4.32 0.57
CA SER A 68 11.00 -4.76 -0.65
C SER A 68 9.53 -4.36 -0.66
N MET A 69 8.98 -4.16 -1.87
CA MET A 69 7.54 -4.04 -2.07
C MET A 69 6.78 -5.36 -1.89
N GLY A 70 7.49 -6.48 -1.82
CA GLY A 70 6.92 -7.80 -1.61
C GLY A 70 6.97 -8.74 -2.81
N TYR A 71 7.39 -8.26 -4.01
CA TYR A 71 7.39 -9.06 -5.24
C TYR A 71 8.63 -9.95 -5.40
N ASP A 72 9.56 -9.89 -4.47
CA ASP A 72 10.69 -10.81 -4.30
C ASP A 72 10.53 -11.64 -3.01
N ASP A 73 9.34 -12.21 -2.79
CA ASP A 73 8.94 -12.92 -1.58
C ASP A 73 9.87 -14.10 -1.27
N LEU A 74 10.35 -14.15 -0.03
CA LEU A 74 11.25 -15.20 0.45
C LEU A 74 10.55 -16.13 1.43
N TYR A 75 9.72 -15.60 2.32
CA TYR A 75 9.01 -16.36 3.35
C TYR A 75 7.50 -16.20 3.24
N TRP A 76 6.77 -17.31 3.40
CA TRP A 76 5.31 -17.34 3.29
C TRP A 76 4.59 -17.53 4.62
N PHE A 77 5.25 -18.02 5.67
CA PHE A 77 4.58 -18.42 6.91
C PHE A 77 4.99 -17.57 8.13
N PRO A 78 4.14 -17.52 9.19
CA PRO A 78 4.42 -16.81 10.44
C PRO A 78 5.76 -17.18 11.05
N GLY A 79 6.37 -16.19 11.74
CA GLY A 79 7.75 -16.26 12.19
C GLY A 79 8.72 -15.52 11.27
N HIS A 80 8.30 -15.26 10.03
CA HIS A 80 8.98 -14.47 9.01
C HIS A 80 7.99 -13.49 8.37
N TYR A 81 7.23 -12.75 9.18
CA TYR A 81 6.19 -11.82 8.73
C TYR A 81 6.48 -10.38 9.14
N ASN A 82 7.75 -10.03 9.28
CA ASN A 82 8.20 -8.64 9.46
C ASN A 82 8.61 -8.09 8.09
N SER A 83 7.65 -7.52 7.39
CA SER A 83 7.88 -6.95 6.06
C SER A 83 8.37 -5.50 6.13
N SER A 84 8.62 -4.89 4.98
CA SER A 84 8.96 -3.46 4.88
C SER A 84 7.84 -2.54 5.36
N PHE A 85 6.63 -3.05 5.54
CA PHE A 85 5.43 -2.29 5.94
C PHE A 85 5.08 -2.43 7.43
N GLY A 86 5.79 -3.28 8.17
CA GLY A 86 5.61 -3.46 9.59
C GLY A 86 5.73 -4.91 10.04
N THR A 87 5.52 -5.12 11.32
CA THR A 87 5.60 -6.43 11.98
C THR A 87 4.33 -7.26 11.78
N GLU A 88 4.42 -8.57 12.01
CA GLU A 88 3.26 -9.47 12.03
C GLU A 88 2.18 -8.99 13.01
N ALA A 89 2.57 -8.51 14.19
CA ALA A 89 1.64 -8.03 15.21
C ALA A 89 0.86 -6.79 14.73
N GLU A 90 1.53 -5.84 14.08
CA GLU A 90 0.88 -4.65 13.50
C GLU A 90 -0.07 -5.02 12.35
N LEU A 91 0.32 -5.97 11.49
CA LEU A 91 -0.56 -6.46 10.42
C LEU A 91 -1.83 -7.10 10.99
N ARG A 92 -1.71 -7.95 12.01
CA ARG A 92 -2.86 -8.58 12.68
C ARG A 92 -3.77 -7.55 13.34
N SER A 93 -3.18 -6.50 13.95
CA SER A 93 -3.92 -5.38 14.53
C SER A 93 -4.70 -4.63 13.46
N LEU A 94 -4.05 -4.23 12.36
CA LEU A 94 -4.65 -3.56 11.21
C LEU A 94 -5.85 -4.34 10.66
N ILE A 95 -5.67 -5.64 10.34
CA ILE A 95 -6.73 -6.47 9.76
C ILE A 95 -7.92 -6.59 10.72
N LYS A 96 -7.65 -6.76 12.02
CA LYS A 96 -8.69 -6.81 13.06
C LYS A 96 -9.46 -5.48 13.16
N THR A 97 -8.75 -4.36 13.19
CA THR A 97 -9.34 -3.01 13.27
C THR A 97 -10.19 -2.72 12.04
N PHE A 98 -9.67 -2.98 10.84
CA PHE A 98 -10.41 -2.81 9.60
C PHE A 98 -11.68 -3.65 9.57
N ARG A 99 -11.61 -4.93 9.93
CA ARG A 99 -12.78 -5.80 10.01
C ARG A 99 -13.83 -5.27 10.99
N THR A 100 -13.42 -4.73 12.14
CA THR A 100 -14.34 -4.16 13.14
C THR A 100 -15.11 -2.96 12.61
N LYS A 101 -14.51 -2.23 11.66
CA LYS A 101 -15.10 -1.08 10.96
C LYS A 101 -15.77 -1.44 9.63
N GLY A 102 -15.88 -2.73 9.31
CA GLY A 102 -16.55 -3.21 8.10
C GLY A 102 -15.70 -3.19 6.83
N ILE A 103 -14.39 -2.95 6.94
CA ILE A 103 -13.46 -3.02 5.81
C ILE A 103 -12.89 -4.43 5.69
N GLY A 104 -13.01 -5.06 4.51
CA GLY A 104 -12.30 -6.28 4.18
C GLY A 104 -10.89 -6.00 3.66
N THR A 105 -9.92 -6.85 4.01
CA THR A 105 -8.56 -6.74 3.50
C THR A 105 -8.28 -7.78 2.42
N ILE A 106 -7.62 -7.37 1.34
CA ILE A 106 -7.20 -8.20 0.21
C ILE A 106 -5.69 -8.37 0.30
N ALA A 107 -5.22 -9.62 0.37
CA ALA A 107 -3.79 -9.92 0.37
C ALA A 107 -3.23 -9.89 -1.05
N ASP A 108 -2.04 -9.30 -1.23
CA ASP A 108 -1.25 -9.48 -2.44
C ASP A 108 -0.55 -10.85 -2.38
N VAL A 109 -0.80 -11.70 -3.36
CA VAL A 109 -0.35 -13.10 -3.40
C VAL A 109 0.59 -13.30 -4.58
N VAL A 110 1.87 -13.46 -4.27
CA VAL A 110 2.95 -13.69 -5.24
C VAL A 110 3.28 -15.18 -5.24
N ILE A 111 2.73 -15.91 -6.20
CA ILE A 111 2.92 -17.37 -6.30
C ILE A 111 3.41 -17.84 -7.67
N ASN A 112 3.53 -16.92 -8.64
CA ASN A 112 4.13 -17.25 -9.92
C ASN A 112 5.59 -17.69 -9.73
N HIS A 113 6.32 -16.97 -8.89
CA HIS A 113 7.74 -17.13 -8.67
C HIS A 113 8.11 -16.97 -7.19
N ARG A 114 9.34 -17.33 -6.84
CA ARG A 114 9.87 -17.16 -5.49
C ARG A 114 11.37 -16.92 -5.48
N LYS A 115 11.85 -16.13 -4.50
CA LYS A 115 13.26 -15.80 -4.28
C LYS A 115 14.01 -16.99 -3.66
N ASN A 116 15.26 -17.11 -4.00
CA ASN A 116 16.20 -18.09 -3.42
C ASN A 116 16.86 -17.57 -2.14
N VAL A 117 17.36 -18.50 -1.33
CA VAL A 117 18.10 -18.17 -0.08
C VAL A 117 19.56 -17.86 -0.35
N SER A 118 20.31 -18.78 -0.96
CA SER A 118 21.77 -18.70 -1.09
C SER A 118 22.30 -19.11 -2.46
N ASN A 119 21.57 -19.91 -3.20
CA ASN A 119 21.95 -20.34 -4.55
C ASN A 119 20.73 -20.28 -5.47
N TRP A 120 20.90 -20.68 -6.73
CA TRP A 120 19.88 -20.49 -7.75
C TRP A 120 18.62 -21.37 -7.60
N VAL A 121 18.67 -22.39 -6.74
CA VAL A 121 17.63 -23.43 -6.70
C VAL A 121 17.24 -23.86 -5.28
N ASP A 122 17.66 -23.12 -4.27
CA ASP A 122 17.30 -23.37 -2.87
C ASP A 122 16.16 -22.47 -2.40
N PHE A 123 15.32 -22.99 -1.52
CA PHE A 123 14.24 -22.24 -0.89
C PHE A 123 14.27 -22.42 0.63
N PRO A 124 13.72 -21.46 1.38
CA PRO A 124 13.67 -21.57 2.83
C PRO A 124 12.81 -22.75 3.28
N LYS A 125 13.18 -23.32 4.41
CA LYS A 125 12.38 -24.32 5.12
C LYS A 125 11.62 -23.60 6.22
N GLU A 126 10.30 -23.71 6.18
CA GLU A 126 9.40 -23.03 7.13
C GLU A 126 8.55 -24.04 7.87
N THR A 127 8.10 -23.71 9.08
CA THR A 127 7.19 -24.56 9.87
C THR A 127 5.95 -23.77 10.23
N TYR A 128 4.78 -24.29 9.88
CA TYR A 128 3.50 -23.69 10.22
C TYR A 128 2.55 -24.74 10.80
N LYS A 129 1.98 -24.47 11.96
CA LYS A 129 1.09 -25.40 12.72
C LYS A 129 1.67 -26.83 12.84
N GLY A 130 2.99 -26.93 13.06
CA GLY A 130 3.69 -28.21 13.23
C GLY A 130 3.99 -28.97 11.93
N VAL A 131 3.62 -28.43 10.78
CA VAL A 131 3.94 -29.00 9.46
C VAL A 131 5.11 -28.22 8.86
N THR A 132 6.06 -28.93 8.25
CA THR A 132 7.17 -28.34 7.51
C THR A 132 6.78 -28.13 6.06
N TYR A 133 6.99 -26.92 5.57
CA TYR A 133 6.79 -26.49 4.18
C TYR A 133 8.14 -26.06 3.59
N GLN A 134 8.46 -26.60 2.43
CA GLN A 134 9.68 -26.24 1.70
C GLN A 134 9.49 -26.56 0.22
N LEU A 135 9.75 -25.57 -0.63
CA LEU A 135 9.92 -25.79 -2.06
C LEU A 135 11.32 -26.38 -2.31
N LEU A 136 11.45 -27.18 -3.34
CA LEU A 136 12.66 -27.88 -3.73
C LEU A 136 13.08 -27.43 -5.13
N SER A 137 14.30 -27.74 -5.53
CA SER A 137 14.74 -27.50 -6.91
C SER A 137 13.83 -28.14 -7.95
N THR A 138 13.23 -29.30 -7.64
CA THR A 138 12.27 -30.01 -8.49
C THR A 138 10.89 -29.33 -8.60
N ASP A 139 10.67 -28.23 -7.89
CA ASP A 139 9.46 -27.40 -7.97
C ASP A 139 9.64 -26.18 -8.89
N ILE A 140 10.83 -26.04 -9.50
CA ILE A 140 11.15 -24.98 -10.47
C ILE A 140 10.86 -25.49 -11.87
N CYS A 141 10.24 -24.68 -12.73
CA CYS A 141 9.94 -25.01 -14.11
C CYS A 141 11.20 -25.38 -14.92
N ALA A 142 11.08 -26.32 -15.85
CA ALA A 142 12.21 -26.83 -16.65
C ALA A 142 12.89 -25.76 -17.50
N ASP A 143 12.15 -24.76 -17.92
CA ASP A 143 12.56 -23.67 -18.79
C ASP A 143 12.76 -22.33 -18.03
N ASP A 144 12.70 -22.35 -16.71
CA ASP A 144 12.94 -21.17 -15.87
C ASP A 144 14.21 -20.45 -16.30
N ASP A 145 14.09 -19.14 -16.53
CA ASP A 145 15.15 -18.23 -16.97
C ASP A 145 15.91 -18.79 -18.21
N GLY A 146 15.15 -19.28 -19.21
CA GLY A 146 15.70 -19.87 -20.43
C GLY A 146 16.47 -21.18 -20.22
N GLY A 147 16.20 -21.88 -19.12
CA GLY A 147 16.87 -23.13 -18.72
C GLY A 147 18.10 -22.92 -17.84
N LYS A 148 18.33 -21.70 -17.34
CA LYS A 148 19.45 -21.40 -16.44
C LYS A 148 19.30 -22.12 -15.10
N ALA A 149 18.10 -22.19 -14.52
CA ALA A 149 17.88 -22.93 -13.28
C ALA A 149 18.26 -24.41 -13.41
N LYS A 150 17.97 -25.04 -14.54
CA LYS A 150 18.41 -26.41 -14.85
C LYS A 150 19.93 -26.54 -14.89
N THR A 151 20.61 -25.56 -15.47
CA THR A 151 22.09 -25.53 -15.53
C THR A 151 22.69 -25.38 -14.14
N GLU A 152 22.17 -24.47 -13.32
CA GLU A 152 22.65 -24.24 -11.95
C GLU A 152 22.35 -25.43 -11.03
N ALA A 153 21.17 -26.05 -11.14
CA ALA A 153 20.84 -27.27 -10.42
C ALA A 153 21.83 -28.40 -10.73
N SER A 154 22.16 -28.60 -12.02
CA SER A 154 23.10 -29.65 -12.45
C SER A 154 24.48 -29.49 -11.84
N LYS A 155 25.00 -28.26 -11.65
CA LYS A 155 26.28 -28.00 -10.98
C LYS A 155 26.29 -28.45 -9.52
N LEU A 156 25.13 -28.52 -8.89
CA LEU A 156 24.93 -28.96 -7.50
C LEU A 156 24.54 -30.45 -7.40
N GLY A 157 24.50 -31.19 -8.51
CA GLY A 157 24.00 -32.55 -8.55
C GLY A 157 22.51 -32.70 -8.33
N LEU A 158 21.76 -31.59 -8.55
CA LEU A 158 20.31 -31.51 -8.42
C LEU A 158 19.63 -31.48 -9.79
N SER A 159 18.31 -31.60 -9.80
CA SER A 159 17.47 -31.43 -10.99
C SER A 159 16.34 -30.45 -10.71
N VAL A 160 15.85 -29.77 -11.75
CA VAL A 160 14.58 -29.03 -11.73
C VAL A 160 13.43 -29.93 -12.20
N SER A 161 12.20 -29.44 -12.17
CA SER A 161 11.04 -30.14 -12.74
C SER A 161 11.28 -30.53 -14.21
N SER A 162 10.59 -31.56 -14.67
CA SER A 162 10.49 -31.89 -16.11
C SER A 162 9.43 -31.06 -16.83
N ASN A 163 8.52 -30.42 -16.11
CA ASN A 163 7.46 -29.61 -16.65
C ASN A 163 7.98 -28.22 -17.03
N LYS A 164 7.54 -27.73 -18.18
CA LYS A 164 7.71 -26.33 -18.55
C LYS A 164 6.67 -25.47 -17.86
N ASP A 165 6.98 -24.19 -17.78
CA ASP A 165 6.03 -23.19 -17.38
C ASP A 165 4.72 -23.29 -18.20
N THR A 166 3.60 -22.95 -17.58
CA THR A 166 2.27 -22.99 -18.20
C THR A 166 1.77 -21.63 -18.66
N GLY A 167 2.58 -20.60 -18.49
CA GLY A 167 2.30 -19.21 -18.87
C GLY A 167 3.51 -18.51 -19.45
N GLU A 168 3.62 -17.22 -19.16
CA GLU A 168 4.73 -16.36 -19.58
C GLU A 168 5.87 -16.45 -18.58
N GLY A 169 7.06 -16.87 -19.02
CA GLY A 169 8.25 -16.92 -18.17
C GLY A 169 8.72 -15.54 -17.72
N TRP A 170 9.23 -15.43 -16.51
CA TRP A 170 9.83 -14.22 -15.97
C TRP A 170 11.22 -14.50 -15.39
N GLY A 171 12.24 -13.79 -15.87
CA GLY A 171 13.66 -14.06 -15.56
C GLY A 171 14.15 -13.48 -14.23
N GLY A 172 13.30 -13.00 -13.32
CA GLY A 172 13.72 -12.34 -12.09
C GLY A 172 13.94 -13.26 -10.90
N MET A 173 12.99 -14.17 -10.68
CA MET A 173 12.97 -15.17 -9.59
C MET A 173 12.77 -16.57 -10.19
N ARG A 174 12.51 -17.58 -9.34
CA ARG A 174 12.31 -18.96 -9.80
C ARG A 174 10.85 -19.22 -10.09
N ASP A 175 10.50 -19.43 -11.35
CA ASP A 175 9.13 -19.78 -11.78
C ASP A 175 8.74 -21.13 -11.19
N LEU A 176 7.60 -21.16 -10.49
CA LEU A 176 7.14 -22.36 -9.79
C LEU A 176 6.33 -23.27 -10.70
N ASP A 177 6.65 -24.56 -10.67
CA ASP A 177 5.88 -25.57 -11.37
C ASP A 177 4.56 -25.87 -10.67
N HIS A 178 3.50 -25.19 -11.03
CA HIS A 178 2.16 -25.42 -10.45
C HIS A 178 1.57 -26.80 -10.70
N LYS A 179 2.17 -27.63 -11.56
CA LYS A 179 1.82 -29.06 -11.70
C LYS A 179 2.44 -29.91 -10.57
N SER A 180 3.48 -29.40 -9.88
CA SER A 180 4.04 -30.08 -8.70
C SER A 180 3.01 -30.12 -7.56
N THR A 181 2.81 -31.32 -7.01
CA THR A 181 1.96 -31.49 -5.82
C THR A 181 2.54 -30.79 -4.60
N ASN A 182 3.89 -30.66 -4.53
CA ASN A 182 4.55 -29.93 -3.45
C ASN A 182 4.28 -28.43 -3.55
N VAL A 183 4.38 -27.83 -4.74
CA VAL A 183 3.99 -26.42 -4.97
C VAL A 183 2.54 -26.21 -4.56
N GLN A 184 1.61 -27.04 -5.05
CA GLN A 184 0.20 -26.93 -4.71
C GLN A 184 -0.06 -27.05 -3.21
N THR A 185 0.64 -27.96 -2.51
CA THR A 185 0.50 -28.13 -1.06
C THR A 185 0.98 -26.87 -0.31
N ASN A 186 2.14 -26.32 -0.68
CA ASN A 186 2.68 -25.10 -0.07
C ASN A 186 1.76 -23.90 -0.32
N VAL A 187 1.32 -23.69 -1.57
CA VAL A 187 0.42 -22.58 -1.93
C VAL A 187 -0.92 -22.68 -1.21
N LYS A 188 -1.57 -23.85 -1.17
CA LYS A 188 -2.82 -24.05 -0.46
C LYS A 188 -2.69 -23.72 1.03
N ALA A 189 -1.64 -24.20 1.69
CA ALA A 189 -1.39 -23.91 3.08
C ALA A 189 -1.18 -22.40 3.32
N TYR A 190 -0.45 -21.74 2.43
CA TYR A 190 -0.25 -20.28 2.46
C TYR A 190 -1.57 -19.51 2.33
N LEU A 191 -2.42 -19.86 1.37
CA LEU A 191 -3.71 -19.21 1.16
C LEU A 191 -4.68 -19.43 2.32
N HIS A 192 -4.75 -20.65 2.87
CA HIS A 192 -5.54 -20.92 4.08
C HIS A 192 -5.05 -20.11 5.28
N MET A 193 -3.72 -19.98 5.45
CA MET A 193 -3.14 -19.16 6.51
C MET A 193 -3.58 -17.70 6.38
N LEU A 194 -3.53 -17.13 5.17
CA LEU A 194 -3.96 -15.73 4.95
C LEU A 194 -5.43 -15.52 5.32
N LEU A 195 -6.33 -16.44 4.94
CA LEU A 195 -7.76 -16.29 5.21
C LEU A 195 -8.12 -16.62 6.67
N GLU A 196 -7.63 -17.76 7.18
CA GLU A 196 -8.09 -18.32 8.45
C GLU A 196 -7.33 -17.78 9.65
N ASP A 197 -6.01 -17.52 9.50
CA ASP A 197 -5.15 -17.13 10.60
C ASP A 197 -4.96 -15.60 10.66
N PHE A 198 -4.64 -14.95 9.54
CA PHE A 198 -4.56 -13.49 9.48
C PHE A 198 -5.93 -12.84 9.35
N GLY A 199 -6.83 -13.45 8.59
CA GLY A 199 -8.20 -12.99 8.44
C GLY A 199 -8.44 -12.05 7.26
N TYR A 200 -7.63 -12.15 6.22
CA TYR A 200 -7.95 -11.56 4.93
C TYR A 200 -9.29 -12.10 4.40
N VAL A 201 -9.98 -11.33 3.56
CA VAL A 201 -11.24 -11.76 2.94
C VAL A 201 -11.05 -12.21 1.50
N GLY A 202 -9.87 -12.03 0.93
CA GLY A 202 -9.59 -12.40 -0.44
C GLY A 202 -8.16 -12.09 -0.87
N PHE A 203 -7.91 -12.29 -2.16
CA PHE A 203 -6.60 -12.25 -2.78
C PHE A 203 -6.56 -11.33 -4.01
N ARG A 204 -5.44 -10.65 -4.19
CA ARG A 204 -4.96 -10.18 -5.47
C ARG A 204 -3.80 -11.09 -5.89
N TYR A 205 -3.98 -11.86 -6.94
CA TYR A 205 -2.93 -12.68 -7.51
C TYR A 205 -2.06 -11.86 -8.45
N ASP A 206 -0.77 -11.82 -8.11
CA ASP A 206 0.27 -11.17 -8.90
C ASP A 206 0.58 -11.98 -10.16
N MET A 207 0.89 -11.29 -11.26
CA MET A 207 1.46 -11.84 -12.50
C MET A 207 0.79 -13.14 -12.97
N VAL A 208 -0.56 -13.16 -13.04
CA VAL A 208 -1.33 -14.38 -13.37
C VAL A 208 -1.17 -14.85 -14.82
N LYS A 209 -0.47 -14.12 -15.66
CA LYS A 209 -0.07 -14.59 -16.99
C LYS A 209 1.08 -15.59 -16.94
N GLY A 210 1.81 -15.65 -15.82
CA GLY A 210 2.94 -16.54 -15.64
C GLY A 210 2.54 -17.99 -15.36
N TYR A 211 1.25 -18.30 -15.14
CA TYR A 211 0.77 -19.68 -14.99
C TYR A 211 -0.68 -19.83 -15.46
N SER A 212 -1.10 -21.06 -15.79
CA SER A 212 -2.46 -21.30 -16.28
C SER A 212 -3.53 -20.90 -15.27
N GLY A 213 -4.58 -20.22 -15.74
CA GLY A 213 -5.74 -19.85 -14.91
C GLY A 213 -6.43 -21.04 -14.21
N GLU A 214 -6.23 -22.26 -14.69
CA GLU A 214 -6.72 -23.48 -14.04
C GLU A 214 -6.11 -23.68 -12.64
N PHE A 215 -4.89 -23.21 -12.39
CA PHE A 215 -4.29 -23.27 -11.06
C PHE A 215 -4.89 -22.23 -10.11
N THR A 216 -5.22 -21.03 -10.60
CA THR A 216 -6.02 -20.07 -9.82
C THR A 216 -7.38 -20.68 -9.44
N LYS A 217 -8.04 -21.39 -10.38
CA LYS A 217 -9.26 -22.14 -10.09
C LYS A 217 -9.04 -23.15 -8.97
N LEU A 218 -8.01 -24.00 -9.11
CA LEU A 218 -7.68 -25.04 -8.12
C LEU A 218 -7.49 -24.44 -6.73
N TYR A 219 -6.75 -23.35 -6.62
CA TYR A 219 -6.47 -22.68 -5.34
C TYR A 219 -7.70 -22.00 -4.74
N ASN A 220 -8.51 -21.34 -5.56
CA ASN A 220 -9.75 -20.71 -5.11
C ASN A 220 -10.84 -21.71 -4.73
N GLU A 221 -10.95 -22.84 -5.42
CA GLU A 221 -11.88 -23.91 -5.06
C GLU A 221 -11.50 -24.59 -3.73
N ASP A 222 -10.20 -24.63 -3.40
CA ASP A 222 -9.69 -25.15 -2.14
C ASP A 222 -9.88 -24.14 -0.99
N SER A 223 -9.34 -22.94 -1.12
CA SER A 223 -9.31 -21.92 -0.05
C SER A 223 -10.60 -21.12 0.10
N LYS A 224 -11.41 -21.02 -0.95
CA LYS A 224 -12.74 -20.36 -0.98
C LYS A 224 -12.72 -18.90 -0.52
N PRO A 225 -11.88 -18.02 -1.11
CA PRO A 225 -11.88 -16.62 -0.77
C PRO A 225 -13.24 -15.98 -1.12
N GLN A 226 -13.64 -14.96 -0.36
CA GLN A 226 -14.82 -14.16 -0.69
C GLN A 226 -14.58 -13.29 -1.93
N PHE A 227 -13.36 -12.81 -2.10
CA PHE A 227 -12.91 -11.97 -3.21
C PHE A 227 -11.62 -12.54 -3.81
N SER A 228 -11.54 -12.56 -5.13
CA SER A 228 -10.33 -12.94 -5.85
C SER A 228 -10.20 -12.11 -7.11
N VAL A 229 -9.05 -11.47 -7.30
CA VAL A 229 -8.73 -10.69 -8.50
C VAL A 229 -7.33 -11.00 -9.00
N GLY A 230 -7.16 -11.19 -10.30
CA GLY A 230 -5.87 -11.45 -10.92
C GLY A 230 -5.35 -10.27 -11.74
N GLU A 231 -4.04 -10.11 -11.73
CA GLU A 231 -3.33 -9.17 -12.59
C GLU A 231 -3.07 -9.82 -13.96
N CYS A 232 -4.06 -9.77 -14.83
CA CYS A 232 -3.92 -10.21 -16.21
C CYS A 232 -3.71 -9.01 -17.13
N TRP A 233 -2.47 -8.55 -17.24
CA TRP A 233 -2.11 -7.33 -17.97
C TRP A 233 -2.07 -7.59 -19.48
N ASP A 234 -3.22 -7.48 -20.15
CA ASP A 234 -3.33 -7.82 -21.57
C ASP A 234 -4.59 -7.21 -22.23
N SER A 235 -4.89 -7.67 -23.45
CA SER A 235 -6.12 -7.39 -24.18
C SER A 235 -7.36 -7.90 -23.44
N SER A 236 -8.51 -7.31 -23.74
CA SER A 236 -9.78 -7.73 -23.15
C SER A 236 -10.10 -9.21 -23.40
N ASN A 237 -9.71 -9.72 -24.57
CA ASN A 237 -9.93 -11.13 -24.89
C ASN A 237 -9.04 -12.07 -24.06
N THR A 238 -7.77 -11.71 -23.85
CA THR A 238 -6.87 -12.47 -22.98
C THR A 238 -7.38 -12.46 -21.55
N ILE A 239 -7.76 -11.28 -21.01
CA ILE A 239 -8.33 -11.15 -19.67
C ILE A 239 -9.60 -12.02 -19.55
N LYS A 240 -10.50 -11.94 -20.52
CA LYS A 240 -11.70 -12.78 -20.56
C LYS A 240 -11.37 -14.27 -20.52
N ASN A 241 -10.43 -14.71 -21.37
CA ASN A 241 -10.05 -16.13 -21.46
C ASN A 241 -9.42 -16.61 -20.14
N TRP A 242 -8.65 -15.77 -19.48
CA TRP A 242 -8.10 -16.06 -18.17
C TRP A 242 -9.23 -16.20 -17.11
N ILE A 243 -10.20 -15.25 -17.06
CA ILE A 243 -11.37 -15.35 -16.16
C ILE A 243 -12.12 -16.67 -16.40
N ASP A 244 -12.34 -17.04 -17.66
CA ASP A 244 -13.02 -18.29 -18.02
C ASP A 244 -12.19 -19.53 -17.59
N ALA A 245 -10.87 -19.51 -17.76
CA ALA A 245 -9.97 -20.58 -17.34
C ALA A 245 -9.96 -20.76 -15.81
N THR A 246 -10.16 -19.68 -15.03
CA THR A 246 -10.35 -19.82 -13.57
C THR A 246 -11.69 -20.44 -13.20
N GLY A 247 -12.55 -20.81 -14.15
CA GLY A 247 -13.93 -21.23 -13.90
C GLY A 247 -14.79 -20.10 -13.29
N LYS A 248 -14.39 -18.84 -13.52
CA LYS A 248 -15.00 -17.63 -12.92
C LYS A 248 -14.89 -17.58 -11.39
N THR A 249 -13.91 -18.25 -10.82
CA THR A 249 -13.58 -18.16 -9.39
C THR A 249 -12.69 -16.95 -9.07
N SER A 250 -12.26 -16.21 -10.10
CA SER A 250 -11.52 -14.94 -9.95
C SER A 250 -12.06 -13.88 -10.90
N ALA A 251 -12.09 -12.64 -10.44
CA ALA A 251 -12.17 -11.43 -11.24
C ALA A 251 -10.77 -11.09 -11.80
N ALA A 252 -10.69 -10.07 -12.63
CA ALA A 252 -9.44 -9.51 -13.11
C ALA A 252 -9.46 -7.98 -13.10
N PHE A 253 -8.28 -7.35 -12.99
CA PHE A 253 -8.14 -5.93 -13.23
C PHE A 253 -8.44 -5.60 -14.70
N ASP A 254 -9.30 -4.60 -14.90
CA ASP A 254 -9.70 -4.13 -16.24
C ASP A 254 -8.66 -3.13 -16.79
N PHE A 255 -7.54 -3.65 -17.31
CA PHE A 255 -6.48 -2.84 -17.89
C PHE A 255 -6.96 -2.01 -19.07
N GLN A 256 -7.96 -2.47 -19.81
CA GLN A 256 -8.49 -1.72 -20.93
C GLN A 256 -9.37 -0.55 -20.50
N PHE A 257 -10.03 -0.64 -19.33
CA PHE A 257 -10.66 0.51 -18.69
C PHE A 257 -9.61 1.58 -18.36
N ARG A 258 -8.53 1.18 -17.72
CA ARG A 258 -7.42 2.07 -17.36
C ARG A 258 -6.84 2.77 -18.60
N TYR A 259 -6.53 2.02 -19.65
CA TYR A 259 -5.97 2.60 -20.88
C TYR A 259 -6.93 3.58 -21.55
N THR A 260 -8.22 3.25 -21.63
CA THR A 260 -9.25 4.11 -22.23
C THR A 260 -9.33 5.44 -21.48
N VAL A 261 -9.39 5.41 -20.15
CA VAL A 261 -9.48 6.61 -19.31
C VAL A 261 -8.20 7.44 -19.37
N ARG A 262 -7.04 6.79 -19.22
CA ARG A 262 -5.74 7.46 -19.33
C ARG A 262 -5.56 8.15 -20.69
N ASN A 263 -5.93 7.48 -21.79
CA ASN A 263 -5.83 8.05 -23.11
C ASN A 263 -6.78 9.24 -23.32
N ALA A 264 -8.01 9.18 -22.78
CA ALA A 264 -8.94 10.30 -22.82
C ALA A 264 -8.38 11.52 -22.08
N ALA A 265 -7.98 11.33 -20.83
CA ALA A 265 -7.46 12.39 -19.96
C ALA A 265 -6.15 12.97 -20.50
N ASN A 266 -5.12 12.15 -20.73
CA ASN A 266 -3.81 12.62 -21.14
C ASN A 266 -3.80 13.35 -22.47
N ASN A 267 -4.69 12.95 -23.41
CA ASN A 267 -4.82 13.63 -24.72
C ASN A 267 -5.82 14.80 -24.70
N GLY A 268 -6.60 14.97 -23.62
CA GLY A 268 -7.68 15.94 -23.58
C GLY A 268 -8.76 15.67 -24.63
N ASP A 269 -9.03 14.39 -24.92
CA ASP A 269 -10.00 13.93 -25.90
C ASP A 269 -10.95 12.91 -25.25
N TRP A 270 -12.02 13.41 -24.66
CA TRP A 270 -12.95 12.62 -23.88
C TRP A 270 -13.88 11.75 -24.72
N SER A 271 -13.92 11.97 -26.07
CA SER A 271 -14.64 11.07 -26.97
C SER A 271 -14.08 9.65 -26.98
N LYS A 272 -12.83 9.48 -26.56
CA LYS A 272 -12.16 8.17 -26.42
C LYS A 272 -12.87 7.23 -25.44
N LEU A 273 -13.61 7.75 -24.47
CA LEU A 273 -14.41 6.94 -23.54
C LEU A 273 -15.57 6.20 -24.23
N ALA A 274 -16.00 6.66 -25.42
CA ALA A 274 -17.03 6.01 -26.24
C ALA A 274 -16.46 5.06 -27.30
N ALA A 275 -15.14 4.82 -27.31
CA ALA A 275 -14.45 4.08 -28.37
C ALA A 275 -13.61 2.92 -27.82
N GLN A 276 -13.21 2.02 -28.69
CA GLN A 276 -12.19 1.01 -28.38
C GLN A 276 -10.81 1.66 -28.24
N ASN A 277 -10.02 1.11 -27.34
CA ASN A 277 -8.60 1.39 -27.26
C ASN A 277 -7.84 0.24 -27.96
N ASP A 278 -7.17 0.52 -29.07
CA ASP A 278 -6.42 -0.48 -29.85
C ASP A 278 -7.22 -1.78 -30.11
N GLY A 279 -8.48 -1.63 -30.52
CA GLY A 279 -9.38 -2.74 -30.79
C GLY A 279 -10.00 -3.40 -29.55
N ASN A 280 -9.73 -2.89 -28.35
CA ASN A 280 -10.22 -3.44 -27.10
C ASN A 280 -11.30 -2.56 -26.47
N TRP A 281 -12.38 -3.17 -25.99
CA TRP A 281 -13.34 -2.56 -25.09
C TRP A 281 -12.99 -2.87 -23.64
N PRO A 282 -13.18 -1.93 -22.68
CA PRO A 282 -13.21 -2.27 -21.26
C PRO A 282 -14.20 -3.40 -20.97
N LEU A 283 -13.90 -4.27 -20.00
CA LEU A 283 -14.78 -5.37 -19.58
C LEU A 283 -16.16 -4.88 -19.13
N VAL A 284 -16.21 -3.68 -18.58
CA VAL A 284 -17.47 -3.03 -18.13
C VAL A 284 -18.30 -2.45 -19.25
N SER A 285 -17.75 -2.30 -20.45
CA SER A 285 -18.43 -1.71 -21.59
C SER A 285 -19.60 -2.56 -22.08
N SER A 286 -20.67 -1.90 -22.52
CA SER A 286 -21.79 -2.57 -23.19
C SER A 286 -21.39 -3.22 -24.52
N GLY A 287 -20.31 -2.74 -25.14
CA GLY A 287 -19.77 -3.28 -26.38
C GLY A 287 -18.96 -4.56 -26.20
N PHE A 288 -18.59 -4.91 -24.97
CA PHE A 288 -17.81 -6.11 -24.69
C PHE A 288 -18.72 -7.26 -24.24
N PHE A 289 -18.86 -8.29 -25.07
CA PHE A 289 -19.67 -9.49 -24.79
C PHE A 289 -21.01 -9.18 -24.10
N THR A 290 -21.70 -8.14 -24.54
CA THR A 290 -22.99 -7.67 -23.96
C THR A 290 -22.94 -7.35 -22.45
N GLY A 291 -21.75 -7.02 -21.94
CA GLY A 291 -21.53 -6.70 -20.53
C GLY A 291 -21.50 -7.89 -19.58
N SER A 292 -21.35 -9.12 -20.08
CA SER A 292 -21.37 -10.36 -19.27
C SER A 292 -20.16 -10.50 -18.33
N TYR A 293 -19.12 -9.69 -18.51
CA TYR A 293 -17.91 -9.70 -17.66
C TYR A 293 -17.82 -8.54 -16.67
N ARG A 294 -18.85 -7.68 -16.57
CA ARG A 294 -18.87 -6.57 -15.59
C ARG A 294 -18.70 -7.04 -14.16
N GLN A 295 -19.32 -8.16 -13.78
CA GLN A 295 -19.18 -8.76 -12.46
C GLN A 295 -17.73 -9.00 -12.08
N TYR A 296 -16.92 -9.43 -13.06
CA TYR A 296 -15.52 -9.83 -12.87
C TYR A 296 -14.53 -8.71 -13.21
N ALA A 297 -15.00 -7.49 -13.41
CA ALA A 297 -14.14 -6.36 -13.71
C ALA A 297 -13.80 -5.58 -12.43
N VAL A 298 -12.54 -5.60 -12.01
CA VAL A 298 -12.01 -4.66 -11.04
C VAL A 298 -11.40 -3.50 -11.81
N THR A 299 -12.12 -2.37 -11.83
CA THR A 299 -11.75 -1.19 -12.61
C THR A 299 -10.76 -0.30 -11.84
N PHE A 300 -9.84 0.32 -12.55
CA PHE A 300 -8.87 1.25 -11.98
C PHE A 300 -8.38 2.24 -13.04
N VAL A 301 -7.76 3.33 -12.65
CA VAL A 301 -7.20 4.34 -13.56
C VAL A 301 -5.69 4.47 -13.44
N GLU A 302 -5.14 4.13 -12.30
CA GLU A 302 -3.71 4.05 -12.01
C GLU A 302 -3.44 3.06 -10.89
N ASN A 303 -2.21 2.49 -10.88
CA ASN A 303 -1.71 1.62 -9.83
C ASN A 303 -0.20 1.82 -9.63
N HIS A 304 0.41 1.05 -8.73
CA HIS A 304 1.82 1.11 -8.38
C HIS A 304 2.79 0.78 -9.54
N ASP A 305 2.33 0.10 -10.61
CA ASP A 305 3.14 -0.24 -11.79
C ASP A 305 2.96 0.72 -12.95
N THR A 306 1.94 1.56 -12.90
CA THR A 306 1.64 2.50 -13.98
C THR A 306 1.87 3.96 -13.62
N GLU A 307 2.15 4.24 -12.36
CA GLU A 307 2.30 5.58 -11.80
C GLU A 307 3.56 6.32 -12.26
N TYR A 308 3.57 7.63 -12.09
CA TYR A 308 4.77 8.43 -12.16
C TYR A 308 5.59 8.23 -10.88
N ARG A 309 6.77 7.64 -10.96
CA ARG A 309 7.70 7.46 -9.84
C ARG A 309 8.77 8.54 -9.80
N SER A 310 9.39 8.83 -10.95
CA SER A 310 10.40 9.89 -11.10
C SER A 310 10.56 10.29 -12.57
N ALA A 311 11.38 11.31 -12.84
CA ALA A 311 11.69 11.72 -14.21
C ALA A 311 12.31 10.59 -15.06
N THR A 312 13.01 9.66 -14.43
CA THR A 312 13.67 8.51 -15.07
C THR A 312 12.87 7.21 -14.96
N ALA A 313 11.80 7.19 -14.16
CA ALA A 313 10.93 6.04 -13.93
C ALA A 313 9.46 6.46 -14.06
N GLN A 314 9.06 6.78 -15.27
CA GLN A 314 7.71 7.31 -15.56
C GLN A 314 6.76 6.22 -15.99
N GLN A 315 6.86 5.05 -15.74
CA GLN A 315 5.99 3.96 -16.19
C GLN A 315 5.01 4.39 -17.33
N ASP A 316 3.70 4.39 -17.07
CA ASP A 316 2.69 4.86 -18.04
C ASP A 316 1.57 5.69 -17.33
N PRO A 317 1.92 6.81 -16.67
CA PRO A 317 1.06 7.46 -15.71
C PRO A 317 -0.12 8.22 -16.31
N LEU A 318 -1.15 8.37 -15.47
CA LEU A 318 -2.19 9.39 -15.65
C LEU A 318 -1.60 10.77 -15.31
N ARG A 319 -1.43 11.64 -16.32
CA ARG A 319 -0.71 12.93 -16.19
C ARG A 319 -1.61 14.13 -15.98
N LYS A 320 -2.91 14.00 -16.29
CA LYS A 320 -3.88 15.11 -16.28
C LYS A 320 -5.22 14.60 -15.80
N ASP A 321 -6.02 15.52 -15.31
CA ASP A 321 -7.44 15.28 -15.01
C ASP A 321 -7.70 14.09 -14.07
N THR A 322 -6.78 13.87 -13.13
CA THR A 322 -6.85 12.76 -12.17
C THR A 322 -8.19 12.72 -11.44
N LEU A 323 -8.72 13.89 -11.08
CA LEU A 323 -10.00 13.98 -10.38
C LEU A 323 -11.18 13.55 -11.28
N ALA A 324 -11.20 14.02 -12.54
CA ALA A 324 -12.21 13.62 -13.53
C ALA A 324 -12.11 12.13 -13.89
N ALA A 325 -10.89 11.57 -13.96
CA ALA A 325 -10.67 10.15 -14.18
C ALA A 325 -11.24 9.30 -13.04
N ASN A 326 -11.04 9.72 -11.78
CA ASN A 326 -11.65 9.06 -10.62
C ASN A 326 -13.17 9.25 -10.57
N ALA A 327 -13.69 10.41 -10.99
CA ALA A 327 -15.13 10.61 -11.13
C ALA A 327 -15.74 9.63 -12.15
N TYR A 328 -15.10 9.43 -13.29
CA TYR A 328 -15.55 8.41 -14.24
C TYR A 328 -15.43 6.98 -13.68
N LEU A 329 -14.31 6.65 -13.05
CA LEU A 329 -14.10 5.35 -12.37
C LEU A 329 -15.23 5.03 -11.40
N LEU A 330 -15.53 5.96 -10.51
CA LEU A 330 -16.51 5.78 -9.44
C LEU A 330 -17.97 5.83 -9.91
N ALA A 331 -18.24 6.41 -11.09
CA ALA A 331 -19.55 6.38 -11.71
C ALA A 331 -19.85 5.06 -12.45
N MET A 332 -18.83 4.39 -12.97
CA MET A 332 -19.00 3.23 -13.86
C MET A 332 -19.29 1.93 -13.10
N PRO A 333 -19.90 0.90 -13.76
CA PRO A 333 -20.02 -0.45 -13.19
C PRO A 333 -18.63 -1.11 -13.03
N GLY A 334 -18.63 -2.36 -12.57
CA GLY A 334 -17.44 -3.03 -12.06
C GLY A 334 -17.17 -2.67 -10.62
N THR A 335 -16.13 -3.21 -10.04
CA THR A 335 -15.66 -2.81 -8.69
C THR A 335 -14.52 -1.81 -8.84
N PRO A 336 -14.74 -0.53 -8.50
CA PRO A 336 -13.67 0.45 -8.62
C PRO A 336 -12.59 0.23 -7.57
N CYS A 337 -11.33 0.28 -8.00
CA CYS A 337 -10.14 0.30 -7.16
C CYS A 337 -9.47 1.68 -7.28
N VAL A 338 -9.53 2.45 -6.20
CA VAL A 338 -8.90 3.77 -6.11
C VAL A 338 -7.43 3.60 -5.74
N PHE A 339 -6.55 4.36 -6.39
CA PHE A 339 -5.12 4.34 -6.09
C PHE A 339 -4.78 5.24 -4.90
N MET A 340 -3.88 4.80 -4.01
CA MET A 340 -3.56 5.52 -2.76
C MET A 340 -3.12 6.96 -2.98
N LYS A 341 -2.27 7.25 -3.98
CA LYS A 341 -1.87 8.64 -4.27
C LYS A 341 -3.05 9.52 -4.69
N HIS A 342 -4.02 8.96 -5.42
CA HIS A 342 -5.24 9.70 -5.77
C HIS A 342 -6.11 9.95 -4.54
N TRP A 343 -6.26 8.96 -3.67
CA TRP A 343 -6.94 9.13 -2.39
C TRP A 343 -6.28 10.22 -1.54
N GLN A 344 -4.95 10.17 -1.38
CA GLN A 344 -4.22 11.17 -0.61
C GLN A 344 -4.38 12.59 -1.16
N ALA A 345 -4.44 12.74 -2.48
CA ALA A 345 -4.58 14.04 -3.15
C ALA A 345 -6.01 14.62 -3.12
N TYR A 346 -7.05 13.75 -3.09
CA TYR A 346 -8.45 14.16 -3.33
C TYR A 346 -9.42 13.43 -2.39
N LYS A 347 -9.08 13.30 -1.09
CA LYS A 347 -9.85 12.52 -0.13
C LYS A 347 -11.32 12.88 -0.09
N GLN A 348 -11.61 14.16 0.13
CA GLN A 348 -12.99 14.63 0.30
C GLN A 348 -13.79 14.47 -0.99
N GLU A 349 -13.22 14.78 -2.14
CA GLU A 349 -13.89 14.65 -3.43
C GLU A 349 -14.17 13.18 -3.75
N ILE A 350 -13.22 12.28 -3.54
CA ILE A 350 -13.40 10.84 -3.74
C ILE A 350 -14.45 10.28 -2.78
N ALA A 351 -14.42 10.66 -1.50
CA ALA A 351 -15.41 10.26 -0.52
C ALA A 351 -16.84 10.72 -0.92
N ASN A 352 -16.97 11.94 -1.42
CA ASN A 352 -18.24 12.47 -1.92
C ASN A 352 -18.74 11.67 -3.15
N MET A 353 -17.84 11.35 -4.11
CA MET A 353 -18.19 10.53 -5.28
C MET A 353 -18.67 9.14 -4.87
N VAL A 354 -17.97 8.50 -3.91
CA VAL A 354 -18.36 7.18 -3.38
C VAL A 354 -19.71 7.25 -2.66
N ALA A 355 -19.97 8.30 -1.88
CA ALA A 355 -21.26 8.49 -1.21
C ALA A 355 -22.39 8.59 -2.22
N VAL A 356 -22.21 9.35 -3.31
CA VAL A 356 -23.21 9.43 -4.39
C VAL A 356 -23.41 8.08 -5.08
N ARG A 357 -22.31 7.35 -5.41
CA ARG A 357 -22.36 6.00 -5.96
C ARG A 357 -23.22 5.07 -5.10
N LYS A 358 -22.93 5.03 -3.79
CA LYS A 358 -23.64 4.18 -2.81
C LYS A 358 -25.11 4.60 -2.67
N ALA A 359 -25.42 5.88 -2.61
CA ALA A 359 -26.80 6.40 -2.51
C ALA A 359 -27.67 6.09 -3.74
N VAL A 360 -27.07 6.15 -4.92
CA VAL A 360 -27.73 5.74 -6.18
C VAL A 360 -27.86 4.21 -6.25
N GLY A 361 -26.98 3.46 -5.57
CA GLY A 361 -26.98 1.99 -5.58
C GLY A 361 -26.35 1.43 -6.85
N ILE A 362 -25.23 1.99 -7.29
CA ILE A 362 -24.45 1.47 -8.41
C ILE A 362 -23.68 0.24 -7.93
N THR A 363 -23.75 -0.82 -8.72
CA THR A 363 -23.05 -2.11 -8.48
C THR A 363 -22.15 -2.46 -9.65
N ASN A 364 -21.41 -3.55 -9.51
CA ASN A 364 -20.61 -4.10 -10.60
C ASN A 364 -21.47 -4.57 -11.81
N MET A 365 -22.77 -4.78 -11.62
CA MET A 365 -23.70 -5.18 -12.68
C MET A 365 -24.45 -4.02 -13.33
N SER A 366 -24.33 -2.80 -12.81
CA SER A 366 -25.04 -1.61 -13.31
C SER A 366 -24.81 -1.40 -14.81
N LYS A 367 -25.83 -0.85 -15.49
CA LYS A 367 -25.76 -0.65 -16.94
C LYS A 367 -25.40 0.80 -17.28
N PRO A 368 -24.26 1.06 -17.93
CA PRO A 368 -23.92 2.37 -18.46
C PRO A 368 -24.62 2.61 -19.78
N THR A 369 -25.03 3.85 -20.05
CA THR A 369 -25.62 4.29 -21.31
C THR A 369 -25.01 5.64 -21.69
N PRO A 370 -24.24 5.75 -22.79
CA PRO A 370 -23.73 7.02 -23.29
C PRO A 370 -24.88 7.99 -23.60
N MET A 371 -24.75 9.24 -23.18
CA MET A 371 -25.73 10.32 -23.39
C MET A 371 -25.23 11.37 -24.37
N ALA A 372 -23.94 11.71 -24.27
CA ALA A 372 -23.29 12.62 -25.19
C ALA A 372 -21.79 12.33 -25.24
N THR A 373 -21.19 12.56 -26.41
CA THR A 373 -19.76 12.36 -26.60
C THR A 373 -19.21 13.39 -27.60
N ASN A 374 -18.15 14.07 -27.18
CA ASN A 374 -17.34 14.89 -28.05
C ASN A 374 -15.92 15.00 -27.45
N LYS A 375 -15.03 15.76 -28.10
CA LYS A 375 -13.67 15.92 -27.61
C LYS A 375 -13.59 16.59 -26.24
N GLU A 376 -14.49 17.51 -25.92
CA GLU A 376 -14.44 18.36 -24.74
C GLU A 376 -15.10 17.73 -23.52
N TYR A 377 -16.06 16.82 -23.71
CA TYR A 377 -16.68 16.06 -22.63
C TYR A 377 -17.30 14.73 -23.10
N TYR A 378 -17.47 13.84 -22.13
CA TYR A 378 -18.23 12.61 -22.24
C TYR A 378 -19.28 12.56 -21.14
N ALA A 379 -20.55 12.31 -21.49
CA ALA A 379 -21.65 12.15 -20.56
C ALA A 379 -22.20 10.72 -20.62
N VAL A 380 -22.29 10.05 -19.47
CA VAL A 380 -22.78 8.68 -19.35
C VAL A 380 -23.77 8.58 -18.20
N GLN A 381 -24.94 7.99 -18.49
CA GLN A 381 -25.90 7.61 -17.47
C GLN A 381 -25.60 6.20 -17.01
N VAL A 382 -25.60 5.96 -15.68
CA VAL A 382 -25.44 4.63 -15.08
C VAL A 382 -26.65 4.31 -14.23
N ALA A 383 -27.27 3.15 -14.47
CA ALA A 383 -28.41 2.69 -13.72
C ALA A 383 -28.01 2.25 -12.30
N GLY A 384 -28.75 2.70 -11.31
CA GLY A 384 -28.61 2.28 -9.92
C GLY A 384 -29.73 1.35 -9.48
N SER A 385 -30.08 1.36 -8.19
CA SER A 385 -31.16 0.56 -7.62
C SER A 385 -32.53 1.21 -7.88
N GLY A 386 -33.50 0.41 -8.32
CA GLY A 386 -34.82 0.90 -8.69
C GLY A 386 -34.77 1.90 -9.85
N ASP A 387 -35.40 3.05 -9.69
CA ASP A 387 -35.43 4.12 -10.71
C ASP A 387 -34.26 5.12 -10.59
N LYS A 388 -33.36 4.92 -9.60
CA LYS A 388 -32.24 5.82 -9.38
C LYS A 388 -31.21 5.69 -10.49
N LYS A 389 -30.63 6.84 -10.86
CA LYS A 389 -29.60 6.91 -11.90
C LYS A 389 -28.57 7.98 -11.55
N LEU A 390 -27.34 7.74 -11.94
CA LEU A 390 -26.25 8.71 -11.94
C LEU A 390 -25.96 9.11 -13.38
N LEU A 391 -25.89 10.40 -13.66
CA LEU A 391 -25.31 10.95 -14.88
C LEU A 391 -23.96 11.57 -14.54
N CYS A 392 -22.91 10.95 -15.02
CA CYS A 392 -21.54 11.43 -14.90
C CYS A 392 -21.15 12.16 -16.18
N VAL A 393 -20.70 13.39 -16.03
CA VAL A 393 -20.11 14.17 -17.13
C VAL A 393 -18.65 14.45 -16.76
N VAL A 394 -17.72 14.08 -17.62
CA VAL A 394 -16.27 14.31 -17.44
C VAL A 394 -15.67 14.99 -18.67
N GLY A 395 -14.73 15.87 -18.43
CA GLY A 395 -14.00 16.57 -19.50
C GLY A 395 -13.84 18.05 -19.24
N THR A 396 -13.02 18.71 -20.06
CA THR A 396 -12.65 20.12 -19.87
C THR A 396 -13.82 21.10 -19.88
N LYS A 397 -14.94 20.70 -20.50
CA LYS A 397 -16.21 21.43 -20.52
C LYS A 397 -17.37 20.64 -19.92
N ALA A 398 -17.09 19.84 -18.90
CA ALA A 398 -18.13 19.07 -18.21
C ALA A 398 -19.23 19.96 -17.62
N GLU A 399 -18.90 21.17 -17.17
CA GLU A 399 -19.86 22.12 -16.63
C GLU A 399 -20.76 22.81 -17.66
N ASP A 400 -20.34 22.82 -18.93
CA ASP A 400 -21.15 23.37 -20.04
C ASP A 400 -22.27 22.41 -20.47
N TYR A 401 -22.21 21.15 -20.04
CA TYR A 401 -23.24 20.17 -20.35
C TYR A 401 -24.52 20.44 -19.59
N THR A 402 -25.62 20.55 -20.33
CA THR A 402 -26.96 20.69 -19.77
C THR A 402 -27.77 19.43 -20.03
N PRO A 403 -28.21 18.70 -18.99
CA PRO A 403 -29.09 17.54 -19.15
C PRO A 403 -30.40 17.91 -19.85
N THR A 404 -30.87 17.06 -20.76
CA THR A 404 -32.06 17.29 -21.58
C THR A 404 -33.38 17.14 -20.81
N SER A 405 -33.35 16.67 -19.55
CA SER A 405 -34.55 16.47 -18.72
C SER A 405 -34.37 17.17 -17.38
N ALA A 406 -35.41 17.83 -16.91
CA ALA A 406 -35.52 18.46 -15.58
C ALA A 406 -35.47 17.43 -14.42
N ALA A 407 -35.59 16.13 -14.72
CA ALA A 407 -35.44 15.05 -13.73
C ALA A 407 -34.00 14.91 -13.22
N TRP A 408 -33.00 15.42 -13.96
CA TRP A 408 -31.61 15.43 -13.54
C TRP A 408 -31.34 16.61 -12.62
N LYS A 409 -30.85 16.33 -11.43
CA LYS A 409 -30.47 17.32 -10.43
C LYS A 409 -28.98 17.23 -10.13
N LYS A 410 -28.27 18.34 -10.24
CA LYS A 410 -26.82 18.42 -9.90
C LYS A 410 -26.66 18.10 -8.42
N VAL A 411 -25.67 17.23 -8.08
CA VAL A 411 -25.39 16.82 -6.71
C VAL A 411 -23.99 17.22 -6.26
N ILE A 412 -22.96 16.93 -7.06
CA ILE A 412 -21.59 17.35 -6.82
C ILE A 412 -20.92 17.74 -8.14
N SER A 413 -19.90 18.57 -8.06
CA SER A 413 -19.00 18.88 -9.18
C SER A 413 -17.61 19.25 -8.67
N GLY A 414 -16.64 19.22 -9.55
CA GLY A 414 -15.27 19.63 -9.29
C GLY A 414 -14.50 19.79 -10.60
N TYR A 415 -13.18 19.81 -10.52
CA TYR A 415 -12.35 20.04 -11.68
C TYR A 415 -12.60 19.00 -12.78
N HIS A 416 -13.19 19.45 -13.88
CA HIS A 416 -13.51 18.70 -15.08
C HIS A 416 -14.50 17.52 -14.87
N TYR A 417 -15.38 17.60 -13.86
CA TYR A 417 -16.47 16.63 -13.71
C TYR A 417 -17.72 17.25 -13.10
N VAL A 418 -18.88 16.68 -13.43
CA VAL A 418 -20.17 16.97 -12.80
C VAL A 418 -20.97 15.67 -12.65
N TYR A 419 -21.57 15.48 -11.48
CA TYR A 419 -22.56 14.43 -11.23
C TYR A 419 -23.96 15.02 -11.10
N TYR A 420 -24.89 14.41 -11.84
CA TYR A 420 -26.31 14.63 -11.67
C TYR A 420 -26.97 13.32 -11.26
N VAL A 421 -28.02 13.39 -10.46
CA VAL A 421 -28.83 12.24 -10.06
C VAL A 421 -30.27 12.38 -10.54
N SER A 422 -30.95 11.27 -10.74
CA SER A 422 -32.37 11.17 -11.06
C SER A 422 -32.98 10.01 -10.29
N GLY A 423 -34.26 10.12 -9.89
CA GLY A 423 -34.93 9.14 -9.04
C GLY A 423 -34.53 9.19 -7.56
N ILE A 424 -33.72 10.19 -7.19
CA ILE A 424 -33.33 10.49 -5.80
C ILE A 424 -33.06 11.98 -5.68
N GLU A 425 -33.46 12.59 -4.54
CA GLU A 425 -33.18 14.00 -4.27
C GLU A 425 -31.76 14.18 -3.74
N PRO A 426 -31.00 15.18 -4.22
CA PRO A 426 -29.63 15.48 -3.68
C PRO A 426 -29.64 15.69 -2.17
N SER A 427 -30.69 16.28 -1.59
CA SER A 427 -30.79 16.58 -0.16
C SER A 427 -30.82 15.36 0.76
N VAL A 428 -31.14 14.17 0.22
CA VAL A 428 -31.11 12.91 1.01
C VAL A 428 -29.81 12.15 0.87
N ILE A 429 -28.87 12.66 0.08
CA ILE A 429 -27.54 12.08 -0.07
C ILE A 429 -26.61 12.71 0.97
N THR A 430 -26.26 11.95 1.99
CA THR A 430 -25.31 12.41 3.00
C THR A 430 -23.89 12.30 2.44
N LEU A 431 -23.25 13.44 2.26
CA LEU A 431 -21.83 13.51 1.94
C LEU A 431 -21.03 13.41 3.24
N PRO A 432 -19.98 12.57 3.31
CA PRO A 432 -19.19 12.42 4.53
C PRO A 432 -18.33 13.66 4.78
N GLU A 433 -18.15 13.99 6.05
CA GLU A 433 -17.10 14.89 6.50
C GLU A 433 -15.94 14.04 7.00
N LEU A 434 -14.81 14.10 6.29
CA LEU A 434 -13.61 13.38 6.70
C LEU A 434 -12.90 14.15 7.81
N GLN A 435 -12.33 13.41 8.75
CA GLN A 435 -11.45 14.00 9.75
C GLN A 435 -10.13 14.41 9.09
N GLU A 436 -9.53 15.49 9.57
CA GLU A 436 -8.13 15.76 9.21
C GLU A 436 -7.30 14.56 9.64
N ASP A 437 -6.46 14.04 8.73
CA ASP A 437 -5.53 13.01 9.13
C ASP A 437 -4.67 13.59 10.25
N GLU A 438 -4.50 12.80 11.32
CA GLU A 438 -3.42 13.11 12.24
C GLU A 438 -2.14 13.20 11.41
N GLN A 439 -1.65 14.44 11.24
CA GLN A 439 -0.31 14.63 10.68
C GLN A 439 0.60 13.75 11.52
N PRO A 440 1.54 13.00 10.94
CA PRO A 440 2.55 12.32 11.71
C PRO A 440 3.18 13.39 12.59
N GLN A 441 2.73 13.49 13.82
CA GLN A 441 3.46 14.26 14.80
C GLN A 441 4.71 13.43 15.01
N ASP A 442 5.86 14.04 14.71
CA ASP A 442 7.12 13.52 15.23
C ASP A 442 6.87 13.29 16.71
N GLY A 443 6.88 12.03 17.09
CA GLY A 443 6.55 11.68 18.47
C GLY A 443 7.44 12.44 19.43
N GLU A 444 6.90 12.85 20.55
CA GLU A 444 7.66 13.54 21.57
C GLU A 444 8.82 12.62 22.02
N PHE A 445 10.03 13.18 22.13
CA PHE A 445 11.19 12.40 22.56
C PHE A 445 10.95 11.79 23.94
N ASN A 446 10.85 10.47 24.02
CA ASN A 446 10.54 9.71 25.24
C ASN A 446 11.78 9.12 25.94
N GLY A 447 12.99 9.49 25.46
CA GLY A 447 14.25 8.97 25.95
C GLY A 447 15.00 8.16 24.89
N VAL A 448 16.22 7.77 25.20
CA VAL A 448 17.07 6.96 24.30
C VAL A 448 16.61 5.51 24.34
N PRO A 449 16.28 4.89 23.20
CA PRO A 449 16.01 3.46 23.15
C PRO A 449 17.19 2.61 23.63
N SER A 450 16.92 1.50 24.28
CA SER A 450 17.94 0.63 24.86
C SER A 450 18.89 -0.02 23.86
N PHE A 451 18.51 -0.07 22.60
CA PHE A 451 19.36 -0.57 21.51
C PHE A 451 20.40 0.44 21.02
N CYS A 452 20.36 1.71 21.45
CA CYS A 452 21.38 2.70 21.16
C CYS A 452 22.60 2.51 22.06
N THR A 453 23.62 1.84 21.56
CA THR A 453 24.85 1.54 22.30
C THR A 453 26.08 2.09 21.60
N VAL A 454 27.07 2.52 22.37
CA VAL A 454 28.37 3.02 21.87
C VAL A 454 29.44 2.01 22.26
N GLY A 455 30.24 1.56 21.27
CA GLY A 455 31.36 0.68 21.48
C GLY A 455 32.59 1.39 22.05
N ASP A 456 33.56 0.65 22.58
CA ASP A 456 34.81 1.19 23.13
C ASP A 456 35.60 1.92 22.03
N GLY A 457 35.87 3.20 22.24
CA GLY A 457 36.61 4.05 21.28
C GLY A 457 35.84 4.40 20.02
N GLU A 458 34.57 4.05 19.91
CA GLU A 458 33.72 4.35 18.78
C GLU A 458 33.36 5.83 18.71
N ILE A 459 33.48 6.43 17.53
CA ILE A 459 32.98 7.77 17.23
C ILE A 459 31.68 7.61 16.47
N CYS A 460 30.54 7.93 17.10
CA CYS A 460 29.23 7.73 16.50
C CYS A 460 28.20 8.79 16.92
N ALA A 461 27.11 8.86 16.21
CA ALA A 461 25.93 9.64 16.53
C ALA A 461 24.65 8.84 16.21
N PHE A 462 23.60 9.09 16.96
CA PHE A 462 22.27 8.52 16.75
C PHE A 462 21.33 9.60 16.25
N PHE A 463 20.49 9.24 15.29
CA PHE A 463 19.50 10.14 14.73
C PHE A 463 18.12 9.52 14.73
N GLU A 464 17.21 10.13 15.47
CA GLU A 464 15.80 9.81 15.45
C GLU A 464 15.13 10.57 14.30
N ALA A 465 14.94 9.87 13.20
CA ALA A 465 14.44 10.44 11.97
C ALA A 465 12.93 10.62 12.01
N PRO A 466 12.40 11.79 11.56
CA PRO A 466 10.99 11.96 11.31
C PRO A 466 10.46 10.85 10.39
N ILE A 467 9.23 10.39 10.62
CA ILE A 467 8.60 9.36 9.78
C ILE A 467 8.58 9.76 8.30
N THR A 468 8.45 11.07 8.04
CA THR A 468 8.43 11.65 6.69
C THR A 468 9.78 11.62 5.96
N TRP A 469 10.90 11.31 6.65
CA TRP A 469 12.24 11.31 6.04
C TRP A 469 12.60 10.00 5.33
N GLY A 470 11.70 9.05 5.32
CA GLY A 470 11.86 7.78 4.62
C GLY A 470 12.65 6.74 5.40
N SER A 471 13.18 5.76 4.68
CA SER A 471 13.85 4.59 5.27
C SER A 471 15.38 4.66 5.22
N GLN A 472 15.94 5.65 4.55
CA GLN A 472 17.38 5.82 4.42
C GLN A 472 17.78 7.22 4.88
N ILE A 473 18.70 7.26 5.85
CA ILE A 473 19.30 8.49 6.36
C ILE A 473 20.77 8.50 5.98
N TYR A 474 21.24 9.66 5.57
CA TYR A 474 22.65 9.94 5.29
C TYR A 474 23.19 10.94 6.29
N THR A 475 24.49 10.84 6.57
CA THR A 475 25.19 11.70 7.48
C THR A 475 26.31 12.45 6.75
N TRP A 476 26.32 13.77 6.88
CA TRP A 476 27.37 14.66 6.44
C TRP A 476 28.06 15.23 7.67
N ALA A 477 29.35 14.99 7.82
CA ALA A 477 30.11 15.42 9.00
C ALA A 477 31.44 16.06 8.54
N TRP A 478 31.90 17.11 9.26
CA TRP A 478 33.12 17.86 8.89
C TRP A 478 33.82 18.47 10.09
N MET A 479 35.12 18.77 9.90
CA MET A 479 35.94 19.54 10.82
C MET A 479 35.70 21.03 10.64
N LYS A 480 35.84 21.83 11.69
CA LYS A 480 35.65 23.28 11.63
C LYS A 480 36.59 23.90 10.59
N GLY A 481 36.01 24.62 9.63
CA GLY A 481 36.73 25.24 8.52
C GLY A 481 37.11 24.27 7.38
N GLY A 482 36.71 22.99 7.45
CA GLY A 482 36.86 21.97 6.41
C GLY A 482 35.57 21.66 5.67
N ASP A 483 35.64 20.69 4.77
CA ASP A 483 34.52 20.14 4.00
C ASP A 483 34.21 18.70 4.48
N GLY A 484 32.95 18.32 4.44
CA GLY A 484 32.53 16.95 4.72
C GLY A 484 33.12 15.93 3.74
N LYS A 485 33.37 16.32 2.50
CA LYS A 485 34.06 15.47 1.53
C LYS A 485 35.46 15.09 2.00
N ASP A 486 36.18 16.04 2.61
CA ASP A 486 37.54 15.80 3.12
C ASP A 486 37.52 14.88 4.35
N TYR A 487 36.49 14.99 5.18
CA TYR A 487 36.34 14.17 6.38
C TYR A 487 35.77 12.76 6.09
N LEU A 488 34.77 12.66 5.22
CA LEU A 488 34.06 11.40 4.92
C LEU A 488 34.64 10.63 3.74
N GLY A 489 35.46 11.26 2.90
CA GLY A 489 35.98 10.65 1.66
C GLY A 489 34.92 10.47 0.55
N THR A 490 33.72 11.05 0.70
CA THR A 490 32.63 10.95 -0.27
C THR A 490 31.93 12.29 -0.42
N GLY A 491 31.19 12.50 -1.54
CA GLY A 491 30.39 13.70 -1.77
C GLY A 491 29.07 13.70 -1.01
N TRP A 492 28.37 14.84 -1.03
CA TRP A 492 26.99 14.96 -0.53
C TRP A 492 26.08 13.87 -1.13
N PRO A 493 25.15 13.27 -0.37
CA PRO A 493 24.74 13.56 1.02
C PRO A 493 25.57 12.88 2.10
N GLY A 494 26.73 12.31 1.78
CA GLY A 494 27.65 11.70 2.73
C GLY A 494 27.47 10.19 2.87
N VAL A 495 27.64 9.67 4.09
CA VAL A 495 27.63 8.23 4.40
C VAL A 495 26.25 7.83 4.91
N ALA A 496 25.75 6.70 4.42
CA ALA A 496 24.50 6.12 4.89
C ALA A 496 24.60 5.70 6.36
N ALA A 497 23.63 6.12 7.17
CA ALA A 497 23.48 5.67 8.55
C ALA A 497 22.75 4.32 8.61
N THR A 498 23.10 3.49 9.60
CA THR A 498 22.51 2.17 9.80
C THR A 498 21.24 2.27 10.62
N LEU A 499 20.13 1.73 10.14
CA LEU A 499 18.90 1.60 10.92
C LEU A 499 19.12 0.65 12.09
N LEU A 500 18.84 1.10 13.31
CA LEU A 500 18.90 0.29 14.52
C LEU A 500 17.55 -0.28 14.94
N GLY A 501 16.48 0.49 14.78
CA GLY A 501 15.15 0.11 15.23
C GLY A 501 14.18 1.28 15.23
N THR A 502 13.06 1.11 15.91
CA THR A 502 12.01 2.12 16.06
C THR A 502 11.89 2.51 17.54
N ALA A 503 11.86 3.80 17.82
CA ALA A 503 11.62 4.33 19.17
C ALA A 503 10.13 4.18 19.55
N ASP A 504 9.82 4.33 20.85
CA ASP A 504 8.45 4.15 21.37
C ASP A 504 7.42 5.13 20.76
N ASN A 505 7.89 6.24 20.21
CA ASN A 505 7.08 7.23 19.50
C ASN A 505 6.85 6.92 18.01
N GLY A 506 7.37 5.79 17.50
CA GLY A 506 7.23 5.34 16.12
C GLY A 506 8.30 5.88 15.16
N ASN A 507 9.19 6.78 15.60
CA ASN A 507 10.28 7.29 14.79
C ASN A 507 11.39 6.25 14.61
N LYS A 508 11.97 6.15 13.42
CA LYS A 508 13.12 5.27 13.16
C LYS A 508 14.40 5.87 13.71
N VAL A 509 15.23 5.04 14.32
CA VAL A 509 16.51 5.46 14.88
C VAL A 509 17.65 4.86 14.08
N PHE A 510 18.53 5.75 13.64
CA PHE A 510 19.69 5.41 12.83
C PHE A 510 20.97 5.69 13.61
N LYS A 511 22.03 4.92 13.35
CA LYS A 511 23.36 5.13 13.87
C LYS A 511 24.31 5.42 12.72
N TRP A 512 25.06 6.50 12.84
CA TRP A 512 26.23 6.75 12.04
C TRP A 512 27.49 6.48 12.86
N THR A 513 28.46 5.83 12.26
CA THR A 513 29.77 5.57 12.86
C THR A 513 30.86 6.12 11.95
N SER A 514 31.79 6.90 12.52
CA SER A 514 32.93 7.44 11.79
C SER A 514 33.96 6.35 11.51
N ALA A 515 34.53 6.36 10.30
CA ALA A 515 35.73 5.58 9.97
C ALA A 515 37.04 6.24 10.43
N ASN A 516 36.97 7.49 10.89
CA ASN A 516 38.14 8.26 11.33
C ASN A 516 38.40 8.10 12.83
N THR A 517 39.63 8.30 13.25
CA THR A 517 40.04 8.25 14.65
C THR A 517 39.84 9.59 15.39
N THR A 518 39.53 10.67 14.65
CA THR A 518 39.26 12.01 15.19
C THR A 518 37.78 12.32 14.98
N ALA A 519 37.10 12.78 16.01
CA ALA A 519 35.71 13.18 15.93
C ALA A 519 35.55 14.46 15.07
N PRO A 520 34.46 14.58 14.29
CA PRO A 520 34.15 15.82 13.56
C PRO A 520 33.67 16.90 14.54
N ASP A 521 33.67 18.16 14.09
CA ASP A 521 33.10 19.26 14.87
C ASP A 521 31.59 19.44 14.60
N ASN A 522 31.16 19.11 13.40
CA ASN A 522 29.79 19.35 12.95
C ASN A 522 29.20 18.14 12.22
N ILE A 523 27.86 18.08 12.21
CA ILE A 523 27.10 16.98 11.61
C ILE A 523 25.76 17.50 11.04
N ILE A 524 25.34 16.91 9.92
CA ILE A 524 23.99 17.02 9.34
C ILE A 524 23.47 15.62 9.07
N PHE A 525 22.19 15.42 9.31
CA PHE A 525 21.45 14.25 8.85
C PHE A 525 20.48 14.63 7.73
N SER A 526 20.35 13.78 6.72
CA SER A 526 19.46 14.00 5.59
C SER A 526 18.75 12.73 5.14
N GLY A 527 17.53 12.88 4.63
CA GLY A 527 16.72 11.79 4.09
C GLY A 527 15.39 12.30 3.53
N GLY A 528 14.79 11.59 2.57
CA GLY A 528 13.50 11.93 1.99
C GLY A 528 13.42 13.35 1.37
N GLY A 529 14.54 13.89 0.89
CA GLY A 529 14.60 15.26 0.35
C GLY A 529 14.68 16.37 1.41
N SER A 530 14.79 16.02 2.69
CA SER A 530 14.93 16.94 3.83
C SER A 530 16.28 16.78 4.51
N GLN A 531 16.69 17.78 5.27
CA GLN A 531 17.91 17.73 6.10
C GLN A 531 17.74 18.53 7.39
N THR A 532 18.59 18.24 8.39
CA THR A 532 18.72 19.05 9.59
C THR A 532 19.46 20.36 9.28
N ALA A 533 19.42 21.32 10.19
CA ALA A 533 20.41 22.39 10.24
C ALA A 533 21.81 21.82 10.53
N ASP A 534 22.84 22.66 10.38
CA ASP A 534 24.18 22.37 10.86
C ASP A 534 24.15 22.21 12.38
N MET A 535 24.59 21.07 12.89
CA MET A 535 24.61 20.76 14.31
C MET A 535 26.03 20.52 14.79
N VAL A 536 26.32 20.89 16.03
CA VAL A 536 27.58 20.53 16.70
C VAL A 536 27.57 19.03 16.94
N PHE A 537 28.66 18.36 16.56
CA PHE A 537 28.81 16.93 16.82
C PHE A 537 29.19 16.68 18.29
N GLU A 538 28.50 15.73 18.91
CA GLU A 538 28.88 15.13 20.19
C GLU A 538 28.99 13.63 20.04
N ASN A 539 30.11 13.04 20.46
CA ASN A 539 30.28 11.60 20.37
C ASN A 539 29.24 10.87 21.25
N GLY A 540 28.48 9.94 20.67
CA GLY A 540 27.36 9.30 21.33
C GLY A 540 26.11 10.21 21.45
N GLY A 541 26.08 11.36 20.78
CA GLY A 541 24.92 12.25 20.76
C GLY A 541 23.70 11.59 20.12
N TYR A 542 22.56 11.78 20.75
CA TYR A 542 21.24 11.38 20.23
C TYR A 542 20.50 12.62 19.76
N TYR A 543 20.28 12.70 18.45
CA TYR A 543 19.72 13.85 17.74
C TYR A 543 18.33 13.53 17.20
N ASN A 544 17.54 14.56 17.00
CA ASN A 544 16.40 14.55 16.09
C ASN A 544 16.49 15.74 15.10
N LYS A 545 15.44 15.99 14.30
CA LYS A 545 15.44 17.10 13.33
C LYS A 545 15.66 18.50 13.94
N ASP A 546 15.38 18.66 15.24
CA ASP A 546 15.46 19.94 15.96
C ASP A 546 16.79 20.09 16.74
N GLY A 547 17.68 19.11 16.68
CA GLY A 547 19.00 19.15 17.31
C GLY A 547 19.30 18.00 18.28
N LEU A 548 20.36 18.16 19.06
CA LEU A 548 20.79 17.22 20.11
C LEU A 548 19.74 17.15 21.22
N LYS A 549 19.32 15.96 21.56
CA LYS A 549 18.35 15.69 22.66
C LYS A 549 19.03 15.22 23.92
N THR A 550 20.02 14.36 23.79
CA THR A 550 20.80 13.81 24.91
C THR A 550 22.08 13.15 24.38
N ASN A 551 22.89 12.64 25.29
CA ASN A 551 24.10 11.89 24.93
C ASN A 551 24.08 10.51 25.59
N VAL A 552 24.28 9.47 24.78
CA VAL A 552 24.22 8.05 25.21
C VAL A 552 25.36 7.72 26.20
N ILE A 553 26.53 8.33 26.01
CA ILE A 553 27.72 8.08 26.85
C ILE A 553 27.60 8.79 28.20
N THR A 554 27.15 10.04 28.21
CA THR A 554 27.19 10.88 29.41
C THR A 554 25.90 10.88 30.22
N GLY A 555 24.81 10.41 29.63
CA GLY A 555 23.48 10.39 30.28
C GLY A 555 22.93 11.79 30.59
N ILE A 556 23.55 12.87 30.07
CA ILE A 556 23.09 14.25 30.31
C ILE A 556 21.91 14.53 29.39
N ARG A 557 20.71 14.59 29.95
CA ARG A 557 19.51 15.05 29.23
C ARG A 557 19.55 16.56 29.09
N THR A 558 19.65 17.06 27.86
CA THR A 558 19.38 18.46 27.56
C THR A 558 17.87 18.65 27.50
N ILE A 559 17.27 19.20 28.55
CA ILE A 559 15.84 19.53 28.57
C ILE A 559 15.68 20.84 27.78
N SER A 560 15.13 20.77 26.57
CA SER A 560 14.60 21.97 25.90
C SER A 560 13.47 22.56 26.76
N PRO A 561 13.41 23.88 26.96
CA PRO A 561 12.37 24.49 27.77
C PRO A 561 11.05 24.47 27.00
N ASN A 562 10.24 23.44 27.23
CA ASN A 562 8.83 23.52 26.91
C ASN A 562 8.17 24.48 27.91
N HIS A 563 7.32 25.36 27.42
CA HIS A 563 6.47 26.27 28.19
C HIS A 563 5.43 25.47 29.00
N GLY A 564 5.89 24.77 30.04
CA GLY A 564 5.06 24.11 31.03
C GLY A 564 5.29 24.75 32.38
N ASP A 565 4.24 25.27 32.99
CA ASP A 565 4.06 25.83 34.32
C ASP A 565 5.33 26.30 35.07
N ALA A 566 5.48 27.62 35.13
CA ALA A 566 6.54 28.34 35.89
C ALA A 566 6.60 28.02 37.42
N THR A 567 5.85 27.03 37.87
CA THR A 567 5.73 26.65 39.30
C THR A 567 6.40 25.33 39.67
N ASN A 568 6.80 24.51 38.70
CA ASN A 568 7.37 23.20 39.00
C ASN A 568 8.77 23.27 39.59
N ILE A 569 8.99 22.51 40.66
CA ILE A 569 10.25 22.39 41.40
C ILE A 569 10.83 21.00 41.19
N TYR A 570 12.12 20.94 40.87
CA TYR A 570 12.83 19.69 40.61
C TYR A 570 14.01 19.51 41.57
N SER A 571 14.29 18.29 42.00
CA SER A 571 15.51 17.94 42.70
C SER A 571 16.74 18.11 41.81
N LEU A 572 17.95 18.09 42.40
CA LEU A 572 19.20 18.26 41.65
C LEU A 572 19.48 17.10 40.64
N ASP A 573 18.83 15.96 40.84
CA ASP A 573 18.83 14.80 39.93
C ASP A 573 17.67 14.82 38.91
N GLY A 574 16.94 15.94 38.78
CA GLY A 574 15.93 16.17 37.74
C GLY A 574 14.55 15.60 38.02
N ARG A 575 14.22 15.11 39.23
CA ARG A 575 12.91 14.59 39.57
C ARG A 575 11.95 15.71 39.98
N LEU A 576 10.72 15.67 39.49
CA LEU A 576 9.67 16.60 39.94
C LEU A 576 9.36 16.40 41.44
N VAL A 577 9.48 17.47 42.21
CA VAL A 577 9.20 17.49 43.66
C VAL A 577 7.91 18.24 43.90
N ARG A 578 6.84 17.52 44.21
CA ARG A 578 5.51 18.11 44.49
C ARG A 578 5.39 18.75 45.88
N GLN A 579 6.20 18.31 46.83
CA GLN A 579 6.25 18.83 48.18
C GLN A 579 7.73 18.99 48.61
N PRO A 580 8.38 20.12 48.30
CA PRO A 580 9.77 20.32 48.60
C PRO A 580 9.98 20.54 50.10
N LYS A 581 10.94 19.82 50.67
CA LYS A 581 11.46 20.06 52.02
C LYS A 581 12.58 21.12 51.94
N PRO A 582 13.01 21.72 53.08
CA PRO A 582 14.16 22.62 53.06
C PRO A 582 15.36 21.99 52.34
N GLY A 583 15.90 22.69 51.33
CA GLY A 583 16.97 22.15 50.49
C GLY A 583 17.21 22.96 49.23
N ILE A 584 18.14 22.47 48.36
CA ILE A 584 18.47 23.09 47.09
C ILE A 584 17.72 22.34 45.99
N TYR A 585 17.05 23.08 45.10
CA TYR A 585 16.22 22.57 44.04
C TYR A 585 16.48 23.36 42.75
N ILE A 586 15.91 22.90 41.64
CA ILE A 586 15.88 23.59 40.35
C ILE A 586 14.45 24.07 40.09
N ARG A 587 14.28 25.37 39.82
CA ARG A 587 13.04 25.99 39.37
C ARG A 587 13.35 26.96 38.27
N ASN A 588 12.67 26.86 37.11
CA ASN A 588 12.92 27.69 35.95
C ASN A 588 14.40 27.69 35.53
N ASN A 589 15.03 26.51 35.46
CA ASN A 589 16.44 26.30 35.16
C ASN A 589 17.44 27.04 36.07
N LYS A 590 16.99 27.50 37.25
CA LYS A 590 17.84 28.18 38.23
C LYS A 590 17.83 27.39 39.55
N LYS A 591 18.99 27.32 40.20
CA LYS A 591 19.07 26.80 41.59
C LYS A 591 18.28 27.70 42.52
N VAL A 592 17.36 27.13 43.27
CA VAL A 592 16.57 27.81 44.29
C VAL A 592 16.76 27.11 45.65
N VAL A 593 16.84 27.89 46.70
CA VAL A 593 16.89 27.38 48.06
C VAL A 593 15.50 27.51 48.68
N ILE A 594 14.91 26.38 49.08
CA ILE A 594 13.68 26.34 49.88
C ILE A 594 14.09 26.20 51.35
N ARG A 595 13.66 27.14 52.15
CA ARG A 595 13.96 27.19 53.58
C ARG A 595 12.82 26.62 54.43
#